data_7dae5f94799d179da8c695a5fbf6b5c7
#
_entry.id   7dae5f94799d179da8c695a5fbf6b5c7
#
_cell.length_a   1.000
_cell.length_b   1.000
_cell.length_c   1.000
_cell.angle_alpha   90.00
_cell.angle_beta   90.00
_cell.angle_gamma   90.00
#
_symmetry.space_group_name_H-M   'P 1'
#
loop_
_entity.id
_entity.type
_entity.pdbx_description
1 polymer ?
#
loop_
_entity_poly.entity_id
_entity_poly.type
_entity_poly.pdbx_seq_one_letter_code
_entity_poly.pdbx_strand_id
1 'polypeptide(L)'
;MCVIVDTNTFGPVFDSTNEKHAEFKPVLDWVLYGKGKFVIGGSKYMGELRIAKKYLKIFTILNIYKNKIVKLDDNIVDKEQKCIEDMESDPDFDDPHLPAMVIVSKCQVICSDDSRSIKFVTNPNFYPDNVKIPRYYTGGRNSDLLSDKYIDSRYKPLKKLPQNTADCLEQKISSCLAKQSKNKKLSN
;
A
#
# COMPACT_ATOMS: atom_id res chain seq x y z
N MET A 1 6.07 -11.02 1.12
CA MET A 1 6.25 -9.80 0.29
C MET A 1 5.44 -8.68 0.84
N CYS A 2 5.90 -7.46 0.57
CA CYS A 2 5.22 -6.26 0.99
C CYS A 2 4.80 -5.48 -0.25
N VAL A 3 3.73 -4.72 -0.12
CA VAL A 3 3.27 -3.75 -1.10
C VAL A 3 2.95 -2.43 -0.39
N ILE A 4 3.42 -1.34 -0.96
CA ILE A 4 2.97 -0.01 -0.61
C ILE A 4 1.79 0.29 -1.53
N VAL A 5 0.63 0.58 -0.97
CA VAL A 5 -0.54 1.01 -1.76
C VAL A 5 -0.63 2.51 -1.64
N ASP A 6 -0.52 3.18 -2.77
CA ASP A 6 -0.73 4.61 -2.86
C ASP A 6 -2.16 4.97 -2.43
N THR A 7 -2.32 6.06 -1.70
CA THR A 7 -3.60 6.43 -1.07
C THR A 7 -4.72 6.67 -2.08
N ASN A 8 -4.40 7.15 -3.28
CA ASN A 8 -5.34 7.31 -4.38
C ASN A 8 -5.91 5.98 -4.91
N THR A 9 -5.21 4.87 -4.64
CA THR A 9 -5.57 3.52 -5.11
C THR A 9 -6.33 2.70 -4.05
N PHE A 10 -6.60 3.25 -2.87
CA PHE A 10 -7.39 2.55 -1.85
C PHE A 10 -8.79 2.17 -2.34
N GLY A 11 -9.46 3.05 -3.12
CA GLY A 11 -10.75 2.73 -3.73
C GLY A 11 -10.66 1.47 -4.59
N PRO A 12 -9.85 1.46 -5.63
CA PRO A 12 -9.63 0.29 -6.48
C PRO A 12 -9.30 -0.99 -5.70
N VAL A 13 -8.42 -0.93 -4.70
CA VAL A 13 -7.99 -2.13 -3.95
C VAL A 13 -9.09 -2.68 -3.03
N PHE A 14 -9.82 -1.82 -2.32
CA PHE A 14 -10.68 -2.26 -1.21
C PHE A 14 -12.17 -2.21 -1.51
N ASP A 15 -12.64 -1.33 -2.41
CA ASP A 15 -14.05 -1.03 -2.61
C ASP A 15 -14.59 -1.74 -3.85
N SER A 16 -15.41 -2.79 -3.63
CA SER A 16 -16.02 -3.59 -4.70
C SER A 16 -16.96 -2.80 -5.62
N THR A 17 -17.35 -1.58 -5.24
CA THR A 17 -18.16 -0.69 -6.09
C THR A 17 -17.32 0.21 -6.99
N ASN A 18 -16.00 0.19 -6.83
CA ASN A 18 -15.09 0.95 -7.69
C ASN A 18 -14.94 0.26 -9.05
N GLU A 19 -15.02 1.02 -10.13
CA GLU A 19 -14.94 0.51 -11.51
C GLU A 19 -13.66 -0.26 -11.82
N LYS A 20 -12.53 0.13 -11.17
CA LYS A 20 -11.22 -0.52 -11.33
C LYS A 20 -10.97 -1.65 -10.33
N HIS A 21 -11.95 -1.97 -9.48
CA HIS A 21 -11.74 -2.96 -8.42
C HIS A 21 -11.29 -4.32 -8.96
N ALA A 22 -11.86 -4.78 -10.08
CA ALA A 22 -11.48 -6.07 -10.67
C ALA A 22 -9.98 -6.17 -11.01
N GLU A 23 -9.36 -5.05 -11.40
CA GLU A 23 -7.94 -4.99 -11.74
C GLU A 23 -7.04 -4.91 -10.49
N PHE A 24 -7.51 -4.32 -9.40
CA PHE A 24 -6.71 -4.05 -8.19
C PHE A 24 -7.02 -5.01 -7.02
N LYS A 25 -8.17 -5.71 -7.05
CA LYS A 25 -8.51 -6.74 -6.06
C LYS A 25 -7.41 -7.81 -5.86
N PRO A 26 -6.66 -8.24 -6.88
CA PRO A 26 -5.57 -9.19 -6.69
C PRO A 26 -4.54 -8.79 -5.62
N VAL A 27 -4.35 -7.49 -5.37
CA VAL A 27 -3.47 -7.00 -4.30
C VAL A 27 -4.04 -7.36 -2.92
N LEU A 28 -5.34 -7.13 -2.71
CA LEU A 28 -6.03 -7.50 -1.47
C LEU A 28 -6.05 -9.01 -1.29
N ASP A 29 -6.39 -9.76 -2.34
CA ASP A 29 -6.44 -11.23 -2.31
C ASP A 29 -5.09 -11.82 -1.95
N TRP A 30 -4.03 -11.29 -2.53
CA TRP A 30 -2.68 -11.74 -2.22
C TRP A 30 -2.27 -11.45 -0.77
N VAL A 31 -2.74 -10.35 -0.18
CA VAL A 31 -2.53 -10.08 1.24
C VAL A 31 -3.39 -11.00 2.11
N LEU A 32 -4.67 -11.22 1.80
CA LEU A 32 -5.57 -12.02 2.62
C LEU A 32 -5.29 -13.51 2.49
N TYR A 33 -5.21 -14.03 1.28
CA TYR A 33 -5.11 -15.46 0.97
C TYR A 33 -3.68 -15.92 0.67
N GLY A 34 -2.79 -14.98 0.41
CA GLY A 34 -1.36 -15.22 0.18
C GLY A 34 -0.49 -14.90 1.39
N LYS A 35 0.77 -14.63 1.12
CA LYS A 35 1.78 -14.24 2.11
C LYS A 35 2.06 -12.73 2.11
N GLY A 36 1.29 -11.94 1.38
CA GLY A 36 1.46 -10.50 1.25
C GLY A 36 1.26 -9.74 2.55
N LYS A 37 1.86 -8.52 2.61
CA LYS A 37 1.69 -7.54 3.67
C LYS A 37 1.61 -6.15 3.08
N PHE A 38 0.77 -5.29 3.63
CA PHE A 38 0.81 -3.86 3.35
C PHE A 38 1.89 -3.17 4.15
N VAL A 39 2.53 -2.17 3.56
CA VAL A 39 3.47 -1.27 4.24
C VAL A 39 2.79 0.06 4.45
N ILE A 40 2.87 0.61 5.66
CA ILE A 40 2.37 1.93 6.03
C ILE A 40 3.39 2.65 6.91
N GLY A 41 3.39 3.97 6.90
CA GLY A 41 4.23 4.80 7.75
C GLY A 41 4.69 6.07 7.04
N GLY A 42 5.32 6.97 7.79
CA GLY A 42 5.64 8.33 7.37
C GLY A 42 4.48 9.28 7.63
N SER A 43 4.80 10.48 8.11
CA SER A 43 3.79 11.45 8.54
C SER A 43 2.84 11.85 7.42
N LYS A 44 3.34 12.03 6.19
CA LYS A 44 2.52 12.37 5.02
C LYS A 44 1.54 11.24 4.70
N TYR A 45 2.03 10.02 4.50
CA TYR A 45 1.19 8.86 4.19
C TYR A 45 0.13 8.60 5.28
N MET A 46 0.56 8.64 6.55
CA MET A 46 -0.36 8.44 7.67
C MET A 46 -1.36 9.59 7.81
N GLY A 47 -1.00 10.82 7.42
CA GLY A 47 -1.90 11.97 7.32
C GLY A 47 -3.02 11.74 6.30
N GLU A 48 -2.66 11.34 5.10
CA GLU A 48 -3.61 11.01 4.03
C GLU A 48 -4.53 9.83 4.42
N LEU A 49 -3.97 8.79 5.04
CA LEU A 49 -4.74 7.65 5.53
C LEU A 49 -5.73 8.07 6.63
N ARG A 50 -5.38 9.03 7.49
CA ARG A 50 -6.30 9.57 8.52
C ARG A 50 -7.45 10.36 7.90
N ILE A 51 -7.20 11.11 6.81
CA ILE A 51 -8.24 11.80 6.05
C ILE A 51 -9.19 10.76 5.42
N ALA A 52 -8.64 9.69 4.89
CA ALA A 52 -9.38 8.57 4.30
C ALA A 52 -9.90 7.58 5.38
N LYS A 53 -10.68 8.07 6.35
CA LYS A 53 -11.12 7.34 7.57
C LYS A 53 -11.63 5.92 7.34
N LYS A 54 -12.33 5.66 6.22
CA LYS A 54 -12.86 4.33 5.90
C LYS A 54 -11.73 3.31 5.69
N TYR A 55 -10.63 3.72 5.07
CA TYR A 55 -9.48 2.87 4.82
C TYR A 55 -8.59 2.72 6.06
N LEU A 56 -8.41 3.78 6.85
CA LEU A 56 -7.74 3.68 8.15
C LEU A 56 -8.33 2.57 9.02
N LYS A 57 -9.67 2.45 9.03
CA LYS A 57 -10.36 1.38 9.76
C LYS A 57 -10.02 -0.01 9.21
N ILE A 58 -9.88 -0.15 7.88
CA ILE A 58 -9.47 -1.41 7.25
C ILE A 58 -8.05 -1.78 7.69
N PHE A 59 -7.11 -0.84 7.64
CA PHE A 59 -5.73 -1.09 8.10
C PHE A 59 -5.68 -1.45 9.60
N THR A 60 -6.54 -0.84 10.42
CA THR A 60 -6.67 -1.20 11.84
C THR A 60 -7.15 -2.64 12.01
N ILE A 61 -8.17 -3.06 11.25
CA ILE A 61 -8.67 -4.45 11.26
C ILE A 61 -7.57 -5.43 10.84
N LEU A 62 -6.85 -5.13 9.75
CA LEU A 62 -5.77 -5.97 9.24
C LEU A 62 -4.62 -6.10 10.24
N ASN A 63 -4.31 -5.04 10.98
CA ASN A 63 -3.25 -5.03 11.99
C ASN A 63 -3.57 -5.93 13.19
N ILE A 64 -4.85 -6.03 13.61
CA ILE A 64 -5.29 -6.91 14.71
C ILE A 64 -5.03 -8.38 14.36
N TYR A 65 -5.19 -8.77 13.10
CA TYR A 65 -5.03 -10.14 12.62
C TYR A 65 -3.60 -10.50 12.19
N LYS A 66 -2.63 -10.07 12.98
CA LYS A 66 -1.20 -10.48 12.99
C LYS A 66 -0.50 -10.49 11.63
N ASN A 67 0.41 -9.57 11.46
CA ASN A 67 1.43 -9.61 10.40
C ASN A 67 0.94 -9.35 8.96
N LYS A 68 -0.21 -8.72 8.76
CA LYS A 68 -0.63 -8.25 7.43
C LYS A 68 -0.24 -6.80 7.17
N ILE A 69 0.25 -6.10 8.21
CA ILE A 69 0.75 -4.74 8.14
C ILE A 69 2.23 -4.72 8.58
N VAL A 70 3.03 -4.00 7.84
CA VAL A 70 4.37 -3.55 8.23
C VAL A 70 4.25 -2.06 8.52
N LYS A 71 4.38 -1.69 9.78
CA LYS A 71 4.39 -0.27 10.18
C LYS A 71 5.83 0.20 10.24
N LEU A 72 6.15 1.23 9.47
CA LEU A 72 7.44 1.91 9.50
C LEU A 72 7.47 2.95 10.61
N ASP A 73 8.66 3.32 11.05
CA ASP A 73 8.87 4.46 11.94
C ASP A 73 8.68 5.75 11.13
N ASP A 74 7.73 6.59 11.56
CA ASP A 74 7.35 7.80 10.84
C ASP A 74 8.57 8.76 10.74
N ASN A 75 9.38 8.91 11.82
CA ASN A 75 10.54 9.80 11.80
C ASN A 75 11.62 9.35 10.81
N ILE A 76 11.82 8.04 10.65
CA ILE A 76 12.80 7.50 9.71
C ILE A 76 12.34 7.76 8.29
N VAL A 77 11.04 7.50 7.98
CA VAL A 77 10.47 7.78 6.66
C VAL A 77 10.51 9.27 6.34
N ASP A 78 10.15 10.14 7.27
CA ASP A 78 10.12 11.59 7.08
C ASP A 78 11.53 12.15 6.81
N LYS A 79 12.55 11.60 7.48
CA LYS A 79 13.95 11.96 7.20
C LYS A 79 14.38 11.58 5.79
N GLU A 80 14.06 10.37 5.33
CA GLU A 80 14.35 9.94 3.96
C GLU A 80 13.55 10.74 2.94
N GLN A 81 12.28 11.06 3.23
CA GLN A 81 11.46 11.92 2.40
C GLN A 81 12.12 13.30 2.19
N LYS A 82 12.61 13.90 3.27
CA LYS A 82 13.32 15.19 3.20
C LYS A 82 14.55 15.11 2.30
N CYS A 83 15.34 14.05 2.38
CA CYS A 83 16.48 13.84 1.50
C CYS A 83 16.06 13.78 0.03
N ILE A 84 14.94 13.12 -0.28
CA ILE A 84 14.41 13.01 -1.65
C ILE A 84 13.89 14.36 -2.16
N GLU A 85 13.19 15.12 -1.33
CA GLU A 85 12.73 16.49 -1.65
C GLU A 85 13.89 17.44 -1.93
N ASP A 86 15.02 17.27 -1.25
CA ASP A 86 16.24 18.06 -1.50
C ASP A 86 16.94 17.65 -2.82
N MET A 87 16.70 16.45 -3.34
CA MET A 87 17.27 15.93 -4.59
C MET A 87 16.43 16.24 -5.83
N GLU A 88 15.11 16.40 -5.67
CA GLU A 88 14.18 16.60 -6.78
C GLU A 88 13.21 17.74 -6.45
N SER A 89 13.28 18.78 -7.27
CA SER A 89 12.51 20.01 -7.10
C SER A 89 11.40 20.20 -8.14
N ASP A 90 11.16 19.21 -9.00
CA ASP A 90 10.09 19.26 -9.99
C ASP A 90 8.72 19.38 -9.28
N PRO A 91 7.92 20.44 -9.54
CA PRO A 91 6.64 20.65 -8.87
C PRO A 91 5.60 19.54 -9.18
N ASP A 92 5.81 18.76 -10.24
CA ASP A 92 4.95 17.61 -10.57
C ASP A 92 5.26 16.38 -9.71
N PHE A 93 6.34 16.43 -8.90
CA PHE A 93 6.69 15.37 -7.97
C PHE A 93 6.05 15.60 -6.60
N ASP A 94 4.82 15.18 -6.44
CA ASP A 94 4.02 15.38 -5.23
C ASP A 94 4.05 14.20 -4.22
N ASP A 95 4.70 13.07 -4.59
CA ASP A 95 4.74 11.83 -3.79
C ASP A 95 6.15 11.41 -3.29
N PRO A 96 6.99 12.31 -2.75
CA PRO A 96 8.34 11.96 -2.28
C PRO A 96 8.34 10.96 -1.11
N HIS A 97 7.22 10.81 -0.42
CA HIS A 97 7.03 9.83 0.63
C HIS A 97 7.04 8.37 0.12
N LEU A 98 6.63 8.11 -1.12
CA LEU A 98 6.62 6.75 -1.68
C LEU A 98 8.03 6.16 -1.83
N PRO A 99 9.01 6.81 -2.51
CA PRO A 99 10.38 6.29 -2.53
C PRO A 99 11.02 6.26 -1.14
N ALA A 100 10.72 7.19 -0.24
CA ALA A 100 11.19 7.14 1.14
C ALA A 100 10.71 5.86 1.86
N MET A 101 9.43 5.51 1.72
CA MET A 101 8.89 4.26 2.24
C MET A 101 9.57 3.03 1.62
N VAL A 102 9.91 3.06 0.33
CA VAL A 102 10.66 1.99 -0.34
C VAL A 102 12.04 1.85 0.27
N ILE A 103 12.78 2.94 0.47
CA ILE A 103 14.13 2.93 1.07
C ILE A 103 14.10 2.29 2.46
N VAL A 104 13.20 2.75 3.31
CA VAL A 104 13.09 2.26 4.70
C VAL A 104 12.59 0.82 4.76
N SER A 105 11.60 0.46 3.97
CA SER A 105 11.01 -0.88 3.99
C SER A 105 11.73 -1.89 3.12
N LYS A 106 12.53 -1.46 2.13
CA LYS A 106 13.02 -2.28 1.00
C LYS A 106 11.90 -3.01 0.26
N CYS A 107 10.71 -2.44 0.28
CA CYS A 107 9.56 -2.94 -0.47
C CYS A 107 9.80 -2.72 -1.96
N GLN A 108 9.59 -3.76 -2.78
CA GLN A 108 9.89 -3.71 -4.20
C GLN A 108 8.65 -3.51 -5.07
N VAL A 109 7.47 -3.35 -4.46
CA VAL A 109 6.22 -3.18 -5.21
C VAL A 109 5.42 -2.02 -4.63
N ILE A 110 5.07 -1.08 -5.51
CA ILE A 110 4.10 -0.02 -5.25
C ILE A 110 2.86 -0.35 -6.06
N CYS A 111 1.69 -0.27 -5.44
CA CYS A 111 0.40 -0.36 -6.10
C CYS A 111 -0.15 1.06 -6.25
N SER A 112 -0.18 1.57 -7.48
CA SER A 112 -0.73 2.89 -7.79
C SER A 112 -1.37 2.90 -9.17
N ASP A 113 -2.41 3.71 -9.32
CA ASP A 113 -3.10 4.02 -10.57
C ASP A 113 -2.58 5.31 -11.22
N ASP A 114 -1.69 6.04 -10.54
CA ASP A 114 -1.06 7.24 -11.08
C ASP A 114 0.21 6.92 -11.86
N SER A 115 0.09 6.89 -13.19
CA SER A 115 1.23 6.67 -14.07
C SER A 115 2.23 7.84 -14.11
N ARG A 116 1.82 9.06 -13.71
CA ARG A 116 2.70 10.24 -13.71
C ARG A 116 3.79 10.13 -12.65
N SER A 117 3.46 9.52 -11.51
CA SER A 117 4.41 9.33 -10.41
C SER A 117 5.54 8.35 -10.74
N ILE A 118 5.34 7.46 -11.74
CA ILE A 118 6.29 6.37 -12.05
C ILE A 118 7.68 6.93 -12.38
N LYS A 119 7.77 7.95 -13.26
CA LYS A 119 9.06 8.53 -13.70
C LYS A 119 9.89 9.06 -12.54
N PHE A 120 9.24 9.64 -11.53
CA PHE A 120 9.90 10.17 -10.35
C PHE A 120 10.26 9.06 -9.37
N VAL A 121 9.27 8.28 -8.96
CA VAL A 121 9.46 7.25 -7.93
C VAL A 121 10.41 6.13 -8.39
N THR A 122 10.59 5.91 -9.68
CA THR A 122 11.56 4.95 -10.21
C THR A 122 12.92 5.58 -10.58
N ASN A 123 13.16 6.83 -10.23
CA ASN A 123 14.45 7.49 -10.44
C ASN A 123 15.55 6.75 -9.66
N PRO A 124 16.55 6.16 -10.35
CA PRO A 124 17.58 5.34 -9.69
C PRO A 124 18.42 6.13 -8.68
N ASN A 125 18.54 7.45 -8.86
CA ASN A 125 19.34 8.31 -7.99
C ASN A 125 18.81 8.40 -6.55
N PHE A 126 17.54 8.06 -6.31
CA PHE A 126 16.96 8.04 -4.97
C PHE A 126 17.37 6.82 -4.16
N TYR A 127 17.81 5.74 -4.81
CA TYR A 127 17.97 4.45 -4.15
C TYR A 127 19.44 4.11 -3.92
N PRO A 128 19.87 3.89 -2.67
CA PRO A 128 21.19 3.37 -2.39
C PRO A 128 21.34 1.93 -2.95
N ASP A 129 22.58 1.51 -3.21
CA ASP A 129 22.92 0.22 -3.87
C ASP A 129 22.24 -1.01 -3.26
N ASN A 130 21.96 -0.97 -1.96
CA ASN A 130 21.31 -2.07 -1.22
C ASN A 130 19.78 -2.03 -1.26
N VAL A 131 19.20 -1.08 -2.01
CA VAL A 131 17.75 -0.93 -2.20
C VAL A 131 17.43 -1.06 -3.68
N LYS A 132 16.53 -1.97 -4.02
CA LYS A 132 16.10 -2.13 -5.41
C LYS A 132 15.05 -1.08 -5.75
N ILE A 133 15.16 -0.55 -6.97
CA ILE A 133 14.15 0.33 -7.56
C ILE A 133 12.81 -0.42 -7.55
N PRO A 134 11.71 0.20 -7.08
CA PRO A 134 10.42 -0.46 -7.00
C PRO A 134 9.81 -0.67 -8.39
N ARG A 135 8.90 -1.64 -8.47
CA ARG A 135 8.07 -1.88 -9.63
C ARG A 135 6.63 -1.48 -9.30
N TYR A 136 5.93 -0.98 -10.28
CA TYR A 136 4.54 -0.57 -10.13
C TYR A 136 3.58 -1.69 -10.51
N TYR A 137 2.67 -2.00 -9.59
CA TYR A 137 1.45 -2.73 -9.88
C TYR A 137 0.38 -1.72 -10.30
N THR A 138 -0.01 -1.78 -11.55
CA THR A 138 -0.96 -0.84 -12.18
C THR A 138 -2.23 -1.56 -12.69
N GLY A 139 -2.47 -2.78 -12.24
CA GLY A 139 -3.61 -3.60 -12.65
C GLY A 139 -3.22 -5.04 -12.98
N GLY A 140 -4.18 -5.82 -13.47
CA GLY A 140 -4.03 -7.26 -13.68
C GLY A 140 -2.94 -7.70 -14.66
N ARG A 141 -2.50 -6.80 -15.54
CA ARG A 141 -1.45 -7.10 -16.55
C ARG A 141 -0.10 -7.46 -15.97
N ASN A 142 0.20 -6.99 -14.75
CA ASN A 142 1.46 -7.24 -14.06
C ASN A 142 1.26 -7.94 -12.71
N SER A 143 0.29 -8.84 -12.65
CA SER A 143 -0.03 -9.64 -11.46
C SER A 143 1.11 -10.56 -11.00
N ASP A 144 2.09 -10.85 -11.87
CA ASP A 144 3.32 -11.58 -11.53
C ASP A 144 4.15 -10.87 -10.47
N LEU A 145 3.96 -9.56 -10.27
CA LEU A 145 4.55 -8.79 -9.19
C LEU A 145 4.06 -9.25 -7.81
N LEU A 146 2.86 -9.81 -7.72
CA LEU A 146 2.27 -10.33 -6.49
C LEU A 146 2.78 -11.74 -6.17
N SER A 147 4.09 -11.90 -6.10
CA SER A 147 4.75 -13.19 -5.90
C SER A 147 5.83 -13.15 -4.82
N ASP A 148 6.14 -14.32 -4.24
CA ASP A 148 7.08 -14.45 -3.13
C ASP A 148 8.54 -14.08 -3.51
N LYS A 149 8.87 -14.00 -4.82
CA LYS A 149 10.23 -13.65 -5.30
C LYS A 149 10.66 -12.22 -4.95
N TYR A 150 9.69 -11.32 -4.72
CA TYR A 150 9.96 -9.92 -4.36
C TYR A 150 10.01 -9.69 -2.83
N ILE A 151 10.08 -10.75 -2.03
CA ILE A 151 10.11 -10.65 -0.57
C ILE A 151 11.50 -10.32 -0.08
N ASP A 152 11.66 -9.23 0.66
CA ASP A 152 12.84 -8.97 1.43
C ASP A 152 12.97 -9.99 2.58
N SER A 153 14.21 -10.45 2.83
CA SER A 153 14.50 -11.48 3.85
C SER A 153 14.08 -11.08 5.27
N ARG A 154 14.04 -9.79 5.57
CA ARG A 154 13.61 -9.25 6.88
C ARG A 154 12.16 -9.59 7.25
N TYR A 155 11.34 -9.89 6.25
CA TYR A 155 9.93 -10.19 6.47
C TYR A 155 9.62 -11.69 6.53
N LYS A 156 10.64 -12.54 6.46
CA LYS A 156 10.50 -14.00 6.58
C LYS A 156 10.57 -14.45 8.05
N PRO A 157 9.93 -15.55 8.44
CA PRO A 157 9.01 -16.34 7.63
C PRO A 157 7.63 -15.69 7.48
N LEU A 158 7.05 -15.82 6.29
CA LEU A 158 5.70 -15.33 6.01
C LEU A 158 4.70 -16.48 6.13
N LYS A 159 3.63 -16.23 6.88
CA LYS A 159 2.55 -17.20 7.05
C LYS A 159 1.29 -16.74 6.31
N LYS A 160 0.63 -17.67 5.64
CA LYS A 160 -0.74 -17.48 5.17
C LYS A 160 -1.68 -17.46 6.37
N LEU A 161 -2.77 -16.73 6.24
CA LEU A 161 -3.87 -16.86 7.18
C LEU A 161 -4.60 -18.20 6.91
N PRO A 162 -5.23 -18.82 7.94
CA PRO A 162 -6.22 -19.87 7.72
C PRO A 162 -7.35 -19.34 6.82
N GLN A 163 -7.90 -20.18 5.95
CA GLN A 163 -8.91 -19.79 4.96
C GLN A 163 -10.09 -19.07 5.61
N ASN A 164 -10.68 -19.67 6.65
CA ASN A 164 -11.79 -19.09 7.39
C ASN A 164 -11.48 -17.71 8.01
N THR A 165 -10.24 -17.49 8.41
CA THR A 165 -9.80 -16.18 8.93
C THR A 165 -9.72 -15.15 7.80
N ALA A 166 -9.20 -15.53 6.64
CA ALA A 166 -9.13 -14.66 5.47
C ALA A 166 -10.53 -14.27 4.99
N ASP A 167 -11.45 -15.24 4.90
CA ASP A 167 -12.85 -15.02 4.52
C ASP A 167 -13.56 -14.07 5.50
N CYS A 168 -13.36 -14.27 6.81
CA CYS A 168 -13.90 -13.38 7.84
C CYS A 168 -13.36 -11.95 7.72
N LEU A 169 -12.07 -11.80 7.38
CA LEU A 169 -11.47 -10.48 7.15
C LEU A 169 -12.04 -9.79 5.92
N GLU A 170 -12.19 -10.51 4.80
CA GLU A 170 -12.79 -9.97 3.58
C GLU A 170 -14.22 -9.48 3.83
N GLN A 171 -15.03 -10.28 4.55
CA GLN A 171 -16.38 -9.87 4.94
C GLN A 171 -16.39 -8.62 5.85
N LYS A 172 -15.47 -8.53 6.81
CA LYS A 172 -15.34 -7.36 7.69
C LYS A 172 -14.96 -6.10 6.90
N ILE A 173 -14.02 -6.21 5.95
CA ILE A 173 -13.61 -5.11 5.08
C ILE A 173 -14.82 -4.63 4.27
N SER A 174 -15.52 -5.53 3.59
CA SER A 174 -16.70 -5.22 2.79
C SER A 174 -17.81 -4.57 3.63
N SER A 175 -18.08 -5.10 4.83
CA SER A 175 -19.08 -4.54 5.76
C SER A 175 -18.69 -3.15 6.27
N CYS A 176 -17.39 -2.91 6.47
CA CYS A 176 -16.89 -1.60 6.89
C CYS A 176 -17.16 -0.52 5.85
N LEU A 177 -16.99 -0.86 4.56
CA LEU A 177 -17.24 0.05 3.44
C LEU A 177 -18.74 0.30 3.21
N ALA A 178 -19.57 -0.76 3.27
CA ALA A 178 -21.01 -0.67 3.04
C ALA A 178 -21.74 0.20 4.09
N LYS A 179 -21.33 0.15 5.37
CA LYS A 179 -21.93 0.97 6.44
C LYS A 179 -21.69 2.47 6.24
N GLN A 180 -20.58 2.85 5.65
CA GLN A 180 -20.25 4.27 5.45
C GLN A 180 -20.96 4.88 4.22
N SER A 181 -21.27 4.07 3.21
CA SER A 181 -22.08 4.49 2.06
C SER A 181 -23.52 4.83 2.47
N LYS A 182 -24.08 4.13 3.47
CA LYS A 182 -25.42 4.42 4.02
C LYS A 182 -25.45 5.70 4.85
N ASN A 183 -24.44 5.97 5.67
CA ASN A 183 -24.39 7.18 6.49
C ASN A 183 -24.24 8.46 5.65
N LYS A 184 -23.58 8.37 4.49
CA LYS A 184 -23.43 9.51 3.56
C LYS A 184 -24.74 9.87 2.82
N LYS A 185 -25.66 8.87 2.66
CA LYS A 185 -26.97 9.10 2.04
C LYS A 185 -28.02 9.65 3.04
N LEU A 186 -27.76 9.59 4.35
CA LEU A 186 -28.67 10.10 5.39
C LEU A 186 -28.29 11.51 5.86
N SER A 187 -27.16 12.05 5.41
CA SER A 187 -26.65 13.38 5.76
C SER A 187 -26.72 14.39 4.58
N ASN A 188 -27.35 14.01 3.48
CA ASN A 188 -27.79 14.87 2.36
C ASN A 188 -29.32 14.87 2.25
#